data_4a445f314e042f148c39aab41d68b91b
#
_entry.id   4a445f314e042f148c39aab41d68b91b
#
_cell.length_a   1.000
_cell.length_b   1.000
_cell.length_c   1.000
_cell.angle_alpha   90.00
_cell.angle_beta   90.00
_cell.angle_gamma   90.00
#
_symmetry.space_group_name_H-M   'P 1'
#
loop_
_entity.id
_entity.type
_entity.pdbx_description
1 polymer ?
#
loop_
_entity_poly.entity_id
_entity_poly.type
_entity_poly.pdbx_seq_one_letter_code
_entity_poly.pdbx_strand_id
1 'polypeptide(L)'
;IRDTIPAANHPLLQGEGCFTHLGRAVLTMARKPVCIVGKLQHADAMEALLEEGFAMVGMSRQLVADPEWPNKVQSGQTDSIRYCVYCNSKCVASIMSGQPVSCILWDNANETKEVNA
;
A
#
# COMPACT_ATOMS: atom_id res chain seq x y z
N ILE A 1 8.78 2.03 -14.42
CA ILE A 1 8.53 1.36 -13.13
C ILE A 1 9.02 2.21 -11.97
N ARG A 2 10.24 2.74 -12.02
CA ARG A 2 10.83 3.50 -10.91
C ARG A 2 9.90 4.61 -10.36
N ASP A 3 9.34 5.42 -11.22
CA ASP A 3 8.54 6.58 -10.83
C ASP A 3 7.05 6.27 -10.65
N THR A 4 6.59 5.16 -11.20
CA THR A 4 5.20 4.70 -11.08
C THR A 4 4.98 3.73 -9.92
N ILE A 5 6.02 3.01 -9.52
CA ILE A 5 6.04 2.12 -8.36
C ILE A 5 7.25 2.50 -7.49
N PRO A 6 7.20 3.67 -6.83
CA PRO A 6 8.39 4.16 -6.12
C PRO A 6 8.75 3.29 -4.91
N ALA A 7 10.04 2.96 -4.81
CA ALA A 7 10.61 2.25 -3.67
C ALA A 7 10.77 3.18 -2.45
N ALA A 8 11.11 2.62 -1.30
CA ALA A 8 11.32 3.39 -0.07
C ALA A 8 12.41 4.47 -0.23
N ASN A 9 13.46 4.15 -0.99
CA ASN A 9 14.60 5.05 -1.23
C ASN A 9 14.47 5.92 -2.49
N HIS A 10 13.26 6.06 -3.04
CA HIS A 10 13.06 6.94 -4.20
C HIS A 10 13.41 8.38 -3.84
N PRO A 11 14.21 9.12 -4.65
CA PRO A 11 14.72 10.43 -4.26
C PRO A 11 13.65 11.51 -4.08
N LEU A 12 12.54 11.42 -4.79
CA LEU A 12 11.47 12.44 -4.78
C LEU A 12 10.12 11.94 -4.27
N LEU A 13 9.85 10.64 -4.36
CA LEU A 13 8.54 10.05 -4.04
C LEU A 13 8.64 9.22 -2.75
N GLN A 14 9.01 9.88 -1.67
CA GLN A 14 9.14 9.28 -0.35
C GLN A 14 7.89 9.49 0.49
N GLY A 15 7.75 8.65 1.51
CA GLY A 15 6.68 8.75 2.48
C GLY A 15 5.32 8.24 2.00
N GLU A 16 4.40 8.18 2.93
CA GLU A 16 3.02 7.76 2.67
C GLU A 16 2.29 8.82 1.86
N GLY A 17 1.47 8.37 0.90
CA GLY A 17 0.72 9.28 0.05
C GLY A 17 1.58 10.10 -0.90
N CYS A 18 2.65 9.50 -1.45
CA CYS A 18 3.64 10.21 -2.28
C CYS A 18 3.06 10.89 -3.53
N PHE A 19 1.87 10.50 -3.99
CA PHE A 19 1.17 11.13 -5.12
C PHE A 19 0.02 12.05 -4.71
N THR A 20 -0.18 12.29 -3.42
CA THR A 20 -1.31 13.07 -2.92
C THR A 20 -1.35 14.49 -3.47
N HIS A 21 -0.20 15.15 -3.64
CA HIS A 21 -0.12 16.48 -4.23
C HIS A 21 -0.64 16.53 -5.67
N LEU A 22 -0.38 15.47 -6.46
CA LEU A 22 -0.93 15.34 -7.81
C LEU A 22 -2.44 15.08 -7.78
N GLY A 23 -2.87 14.21 -6.88
CA GLY A 23 -4.29 13.94 -6.67
C GLY A 23 -5.07 15.18 -6.28
N ARG A 24 -4.54 16.02 -5.40
CA ARG A 24 -5.17 17.29 -5.02
C ARG A 24 -5.30 18.24 -6.19
N ALA A 25 -4.28 18.32 -7.05
CA ALA A 25 -4.35 19.12 -8.28
C ALA A 25 -5.46 18.64 -9.22
N VAL A 26 -5.59 17.33 -9.39
CA VAL A 26 -6.68 16.73 -10.19
C VAL A 26 -8.04 17.00 -9.55
N LEU A 27 -8.15 16.90 -8.23
CA LEU A 27 -9.40 17.06 -7.50
C LEU A 27 -10.02 18.46 -7.71
N THR A 28 -9.20 19.50 -7.88
CA THR A 28 -9.67 20.87 -8.10
C THR A 28 -10.42 21.06 -9.42
N MET A 29 -10.20 20.21 -10.41
CA MET A 29 -10.78 20.35 -11.75
C MET A 29 -11.58 19.12 -12.21
N ALA A 30 -11.56 18.04 -11.47
CA ALA A 30 -12.24 16.81 -11.82
C ALA A 30 -13.76 16.96 -11.74
N ARG A 31 -14.48 16.47 -12.76
CA ARG A 31 -15.95 16.39 -12.78
C ARG A 31 -16.46 14.98 -12.44
N LYS A 32 -15.57 14.05 -12.22
CA LYS A 32 -15.85 12.65 -11.88
C LYS A 32 -15.19 12.32 -10.55
N PRO A 33 -15.69 11.29 -9.86
CA PRO A 33 -15.05 10.80 -8.65
C PRO A 33 -13.57 10.46 -8.89
N VAL A 34 -12.71 10.85 -7.94
CA VAL A 34 -11.26 10.63 -8.02
C VAL A 34 -10.86 9.60 -6.98
N CYS A 35 -10.12 8.58 -7.41
CA CYS A 35 -9.46 7.61 -6.55
C CYS A 35 -7.98 7.98 -6.42
N ILE A 36 -7.49 8.07 -5.20
CA ILE A 36 -6.07 8.34 -4.92
C ILE A 36 -5.34 7.05 -4.57
N VAL A 37 -4.16 6.86 -5.13
CA VAL A 37 -3.28 5.69 -4.92
C VAL A 37 -1.84 6.19 -4.77
N GLY A 38 -1.03 5.47 -4.03
CA GLY A 38 0.41 5.70 -3.95
C GLY A 38 0.95 5.67 -2.53
N LYS A 39 1.61 4.58 -2.18
CA LYS A 39 2.19 4.34 -0.84
C LYS A 39 1.21 4.60 0.31
N LEU A 40 -0.05 4.27 0.15
CA LEU A 40 -1.05 4.35 1.22
C LEU A 40 -1.09 3.04 1.99
N GLN A 41 -1.02 3.11 3.32
CA GLN A 41 -0.98 1.93 4.18
C GLN A 41 -1.64 2.11 5.55
N HIS A 42 -1.79 3.33 6.06
CA HIS A 42 -2.44 3.59 7.34
C HIS A 42 -3.87 4.09 7.15
N ALA A 43 -4.81 3.52 7.92
CA ALA A 43 -6.24 3.83 7.80
C ALA A 43 -6.56 5.29 8.08
N ASP A 44 -5.94 5.89 9.10
CA ASP A 44 -6.14 7.29 9.47
C ASP A 44 -5.69 8.25 8.35
N ALA A 45 -4.58 7.95 7.67
CA ALA A 45 -4.14 8.72 6.52
C ALA A 45 -5.14 8.63 5.35
N MET A 46 -5.73 7.46 5.14
CA MET A 46 -6.75 7.25 4.12
C MET A 46 -8.05 7.97 4.44
N GLU A 47 -8.49 7.93 5.69
CA GLU A 47 -9.67 8.67 6.14
C GLU A 47 -9.52 10.16 5.93
N ALA A 48 -8.36 10.73 6.24
CA ALA A 48 -8.06 12.13 6.00
C ALA A 48 -8.20 12.51 4.51
N LEU A 49 -7.76 11.62 3.60
CA LEU A 49 -7.90 11.84 2.15
C LEU A 49 -9.37 11.79 1.70
N LEU A 50 -10.16 10.87 2.25
CA LEU A 50 -11.59 10.83 1.98
C LEU A 50 -12.30 12.11 2.44
N GLU A 51 -11.91 12.66 3.59
CA GLU A 51 -12.43 13.94 4.09
C GLU A 51 -12.05 15.13 3.19
N GLU A 52 -10.90 15.06 2.51
CA GLU A 52 -10.50 16.08 1.52
C GLU A 52 -11.37 16.05 0.25
N GLY A 53 -12.13 14.98 0.00
CA GLY A 53 -13.04 14.87 -1.14
C GLY A 53 -12.67 13.79 -2.16
N PHE A 54 -11.62 12.99 -1.91
CA PHE A 54 -11.39 11.81 -2.73
C PHE A 54 -12.51 10.80 -2.51
N ALA A 55 -13.02 10.21 -3.59
CA ALA A 55 -14.14 9.27 -3.54
C ALA A 55 -13.71 7.89 -3.05
N MET A 56 -12.49 7.51 -3.34
CA MET A 56 -11.89 6.23 -2.94
C MET A 56 -10.39 6.40 -2.72
N VAL A 57 -9.84 5.50 -1.92
CA VAL A 57 -8.40 5.29 -1.79
C VAL A 57 -8.07 3.89 -2.29
N GLY A 58 -6.94 3.75 -2.96
CA GLY A 58 -6.46 2.46 -3.46
C GLY A 58 -5.11 2.10 -2.88
N MET A 59 -4.88 0.81 -2.75
CA MET A 59 -3.58 0.27 -2.35
C MET A 59 -3.31 -1.04 -3.07
N SER A 60 -2.06 -1.34 -3.36
CA SER A 60 -1.68 -2.64 -3.94
C SER A 60 -0.60 -3.34 -3.11
N ARG A 61 0.59 -2.77 -3.01
CA ARG A 61 1.71 -3.41 -2.28
C ARG A 61 1.39 -3.66 -0.80
N GLN A 62 0.62 -2.80 -0.17
CA GLN A 62 0.16 -3.03 1.20
C GLN A 62 -0.74 -4.25 1.31
N LEU A 63 -1.65 -4.48 0.37
CA LEU A 63 -2.49 -5.67 0.34
C LEU A 63 -1.72 -6.94 -0.01
N VAL A 64 -0.61 -6.83 -0.74
CA VAL A 64 0.33 -7.94 -0.93
C VAL A 64 1.06 -8.25 0.38
N ALA A 65 1.52 -7.23 1.10
CA ALA A 65 2.19 -7.40 2.39
C ALA A 65 1.27 -8.04 3.43
N ASP A 66 0.03 -7.58 3.50
CA ASP A 66 -0.99 -8.12 4.41
C ASP A 66 -2.37 -8.16 3.74
N PRO A 67 -2.76 -9.30 3.15
CA PRO A 67 -4.08 -9.45 2.53
C PRO A 67 -5.25 -9.27 3.52
N GLU A 68 -5.01 -9.46 4.81
CA GLU A 68 -6.02 -9.29 5.87
C GLU A 68 -6.15 -7.84 6.35
N TRP A 69 -5.44 -6.89 5.74
CA TRP A 69 -5.47 -5.48 6.13
C TRP A 69 -6.89 -4.93 6.35
N PRO A 70 -7.84 -5.12 5.41
CA PRO A 70 -9.19 -4.58 5.59
C PRO A 70 -9.91 -5.16 6.83
N ASN A 71 -9.79 -6.46 7.03
CA ASN A 71 -10.40 -7.15 8.17
C ASN A 71 -9.77 -6.70 9.50
N LYS A 72 -8.46 -6.52 9.53
CA LYS A 72 -7.74 -6.04 10.71
C LYS A 72 -8.11 -4.61 11.07
N VAL A 73 -8.22 -3.73 10.08
CA VAL A 73 -8.67 -2.35 10.31
C VAL A 73 -10.11 -2.34 10.82
N GLN A 74 -11.00 -3.09 10.19
CA GLN A 74 -12.40 -3.16 10.60
C GLN A 74 -12.58 -3.67 12.03
N SER A 75 -11.77 -4.62 12.46
CA SER A 75 -11.83 -5.23 13.81
C SER A 75 -10.96 -4.52 14.84
N GLY A 76 -10.29 -3.43 14.50
CA GLY A 76 -9.40 -2.70 15.42
C GLY A 76 -8.06 -3.39 15.70
N GLN A 77 -7.66 -4.35 14.88
CA GLN A 77 -6.41 -5.12 15.06
C GLN A 77 -5.24 -4.53 14.25
N THR A 78 -5.12 -3.21 14.25
CA THR A 78 -4.13 -2.50 13.44
C THR A 78 -2.68 -2.81 13.85
N ASP A 79 -2.44 -3.16 15.12
CA ASP A 79 -1.11 -3.54 15.62
C ASP A 79 -0.59 -4.86 15.01
N SER A 80 -1.47 -5.70 14.47
CA SER A 80 -1.13 -6.96 13.83
C SER A 80 -0.90 -6.84 12.32
N ILE A 81 -1.04 -5.65 11.74
CA ILE A 81 -0.86 -5.42 10.31
C ILE A 81 0.63 -5.48 9.95
N ARG A 82 0.94 -6.23 8.91
CA ARG A 82 2.27 -6.21 8.28
C ARG A 82 2.32 -5.06 7.29
N TYR A 83 2.98 -3.98 7.67
CA TYR A 83 3.10 -2.82 6.81
C TYR A 83 4.18 -3.01 5.75
N CYS A 84 3.84 -2.70 4.51
CA CYS A 84 4.76 -2.75 3.39
C CYS A 84 5.96 -1.82 3.63
N VAL A 85 7.17 -2.33 3.39
CA VAL A 85 8.41 -1.55 3.52
C VAL A 85 8.87 -0.95 2.19
N TYR A 86 8.08 -1.10 1.15
CA TYR A 86 8.33 -0.56 -0.20
C TYR A 86 9.70 -0.94 -0.78
N CYS A 87 10.15 -2.16 -0.51
CA CYS A 87 11.41 -2.68 -1.02
C CYS A 87 11.38 -3.00 -2.51
N ASN A 88 10.20 -3.18 -3.11
CA ASN A 88 10.00 -3.58 -4.50
C ASN A 88 10.78 -4.84 -4.90
N SER A 89 11.00 -5.73 -3.94
CA SER A 89 11.78 -6.95 -4.14
C SER A 89 10.91 -8.07 -4.72
N LYS A 90 10.40 -8.98 -3.90
CA LYS A 90 9.68 -10.16 -4.37
C LYS A 90 8.41 -9.85 -5.17
N CYS A 91 7.61 -8.86 -4.74
CA CYS A 91 6.35 -8.56 -5.43
C CYS A 91 6.57 -8.07 -6.86
N VAL A 92 7.49 -7.13 -7.06
CA VAL A 92 7.82 -6.62 -8.39
C VAL A 92 8.50 -7.70 -9.23
N ALA A 93 9.46 -8.44 -8.67
CA ALA A 93 10.13 -9.54 -9.35
C ALA A 93 9.15 -10.62 -9.80
N SER A 94 8.19 -10.99 -8.98
CA SER A 94 7.14 -11.97 -9.31
C SER A 94 6.30 -11.50 -10.51
N ILE A 95 5.85 -10.25 -10.48
CA ILE A 95 5.05 -9.67 -11.58
C ILE A 95 5.86 -9.65 -12.87
N MET A 96 7.11 -9.20 -12.81
CA MET A 96 7.98 -9.10 -14.01
C MET A 96 8.34 -10.45 -14.61
N SER A 97 8.37 -11.51 -13.80
CA SER A 97 8.67 -12.88 -14.25
C SER A 97 7.44 -13.73 -14.54
N GLY A 98 6.23 -13.17 -14.39
CA GLY A 98 4.98 -13.91 -14.60
C GLY A 98 4.71 -14.98 -13.53
N GLN A 99 5.32 -14.86 -12.37
CA GLN A 99 5.11 -15.75 -11.24
C GLN A 99 4.02 -15.24 -10.30
N PRO A 100 3.40 -16.10 -9.49
CA PRO A 100 2.48 -15.65 -8.45
C PRO A 100 3.12 -14.62 -7.53
N VAL A 101 2.39 -13.55 -7.20
CA VAL A 101 2.90 -12.48 -6.34
C VAL A 101 3.28 -13.00 -4.95
N SER A 102 4.37 -12.48 -4.41
CA SER A 102 4.83 -12.81 -3.06
C SER A 102 5.45 -11.60 -2.37
N CYS A 103 5.68 -11.69 -1.06
CA CYS A 103 6.26 -10.62 -0.27
C CYS A 103 7.34 -11.17 0.65
N ILE A 104 8.42 -10.41 0.84
CA ILE A 104 9.49 -10.79 1.78
C ILE A 104 8.98 -10.96 3.21
N LEU A 105 7.92 -10.24 3.58
CA LEU A 105 7.34 -10.30 4.92
C LEU A 105 6.59 -11.60 5.20
N TRP A 106 6.24 -12.36 4.16
CA TRP A 106 5.56 -13.65 4.34
C TRP A 106 6.47 -14.74 4.86
N ASP A 107 7.75 -14.68 4.56
CA ASP A 107 8.74 -15.68 5.02
C ASP A 107 8.79 -15.72 6.55
N ASN A 108 8.79 -14.55 7.19
CA ASN A 108 8.79 -14.45 8.66
C ASN A 108 7.51 -15.01 9.29
N ALA A 109 6.38 -14.90 8.60
CA ALA A 109 5.10 -15.43 9.08
C ALA A 109 5.04 -16.97 9.02
N ASN A 110 5.74 -17.59 8.07
CA ASN A 110 5.80 -19.05 7.96
C ASN A 110 6.69 -19.66 9.03
N GLU A 111 7.81 -19.04 9.35
CA GLU A 111 8.69 -19.48 10.46
C GLU A 111 7.94 -19.53 11.78
N THR A 112 7.07 -18.54 12.05
CA THR A 112 6.28 -18.49 13.28
C THR A 112 5.22 -19.61 13.33
N LYS A 113 4.68 -20.05 12.20
CA LYS A 113 3.71 -21.14 12.13
C LYS A 113 4.36 -22.52 12.35
N GLU A 114 5.57 -22.71 11.85
CA GLU A 114 6.31 -23.97 12.06
C GLU A 114 6.73 -24.16 13.51
N VAL A 115 7.06 -23.06 14.22
CA VAL A 115 7.43 -23.10 15.64
C VAL A 115 6.23 -23.38 16.56
N ASN A 116 5.00 -23.03 16.13
CA ASN A 116 3.77 -23.23 16.91
C ASN A 116 2.97 -24.48 16.50
N ALA A 117 3.48 -25.23 15.55
CA ALA A 117 2.94 -26.53 15.15
C ALA A 117 3.69 -27.65 15.86
#